data_759a80eb36a5e61cf676bf162ae040a2
#
_entry.id   759a80eb36a5e61cf676bf162ae040a2
#
_cell.length_a   1.000
_cell.length_b   1.000
_cell.length_c   1.000
_cell.angle_alpha   90.00
_cell.angle_beta   90.00
_cell.angle_gamma   90.00
#
_symmetry.space_group_name_H-M   'P 1'
#
loop_
_entity.id
_entity.type
_entity.pdbx_description
1 polymer ?
#
loop_
_entity_poly.entity_id
_entity_poly.type
_entity_poly.pdbx_seq_one_letter_code
_entity_poly.pdbx_strand_id
1 'polypeptide(L)'
;MKGLNRNKRNFEAKAIQARKWNHDSICQKFRERKGETYIDVAITVMIVAFVLVFAVNVVSLVALNQNVKTAADQLTDYAAMNGTVSVDEYAENLKEKFGVDFTYTFAGSKTMDASGRVQLGEEIVCTLTYNLSILGFDEFVQPVTIRASSSGLSQVYWK
;
A
#
# COMPACT_ATOMS: atom_id res chain seq x y z
N MET A 1 48.86 -65.00 29.18
CA MET A 1 48.42 -63.64 29.48
C MET A 1 48.76 -62.60 28.38
N LYS A 2 49.10 -62.92 27.13
CA LYS A 2 49.41 -61.93 26.05
C LYS A 2 48.21 -61.56 25.14
N GLY A 3 47.09 -62.28 25.19
CA GLY A 3 45.94 -62.06 24.27
C GLY A 3 45.01 -60.93 24.66
N LEU A 4 44.81 -60.69 25.97
CA LEU A 4 43.84 -59.73 26.51
C LEU A 4 44.29 -58.27 26.22
N ASN A 5 45.55 -58.01 26.17
CA ASN A 5 46.11 -56.64 25.97
C ASN A 5 46.05 -56.16 24.50
N ARG A 6 45.99 -57.07 23.54
CA ARG A 6 45.87 -56.75 22.11
C ARG A 6 44.44 -56.35 21.77
N ASN A 7 43.43 -56.98 22.41
CA ASN A 7 42.03 -56.69 22.15
C ASN A 7 41.63 -55.31 22.71
N LYS A 8 42.19 -54.96 23.89
CA LYS A 8 41.94 -53.65 24.52
C LYS A 8 42.51 -52.50 23.71
N ARG A 9 43.73 -52.65 23.17
CA ARG A 9 44.35 -51.65 22.30
C ARG A 9 43.62 -51.45 20.97
N ASN A 10 43.08 -52.52 20.37
CA ASN A 10 42.28 -52.42 19.15
C ASN A 10 40.91 -51.74 19.42
N PHE A 11 40.34 -51.91 20.59
CA PHE A 11 39.10 -51.27 20.97
C PHE A 11 39.30 -49.75 21.19
N GLU A 12 40.36 -49.36 21.88
CA GLU A 12 40.75 -47.97 22.09
C GLU A 12 41.08 -47.25 20.80
N ALA A 13 41.81 -47.89 19.88
CA ALA A 13 42.13 -47.34 18.58
C ALA A 13 40.87 -47.09 17.72
N LYS A 14 39.90 -48.01 17.72
CA LYS A 14 38.62 -47.86 17.04
C LYS A 14 37.76 -46.72 17.67
N ALA A 15 37.77 -46.60 18.98
CA ALA A 15 37.03 -45.52 19.67
C ALA A 15 37.62 -44.13 19.39
N ILE A 16 38.94 -44.03 19.33
CA ILE A 16 39.64 -42.78 18.94
C ILE A 16 39.35 -42.42 17.49
N GLN A 17 39.37 -43.40 16.59
CA GLN A 17 39.10 -43.19 15.17
C GLN A 17 37.63 -42.77 14.93
N ALA A 18 36.67 -43.36 15.66
CA ALA A 18 35.27 -42.98 15.60
C ALA A 18 35.01 -41.56 16.13
N ARG A 19 35.72 -41.14 17.19
CA ARG A 19 35.62 -39.77 17.71
C ARG A 19 36.20 -38.75 16.73
N LYS A 20 37.32 -39.07 16.07
CA LYS A 20 37.95 -38.21 15.07
C LYS A 20 37.03 -38.04 13.85
N TRP A 21 36.40 -39.13 13.39
CA TRP A 21 35.48 -39.11 12.25
C TRP A 21 34.24 -38.26 12.52
N ASN A 22 33.71 -38.29 13.75
CA ASN A 22 32.56 -37.51 14.14
C ASN A 22 32.89 -36.00 14.28
N HIS A 23 34.12 -35.69 14.72
CA HIS A 23 34.55 -34.29 14.85
C HIS A 23 34.83 -33.67 13.47
N ASP A 24 35.44 -34.41 12.54
CA ASP A 24 35.75 -33.92 11.21
C ASP A 24 34.47 -33.70 10.37
N SER A 25 33.46 -34.57 10.51
CA SER A 25 32.16 -34.41 9.84
C SER A 25 31.34 -33.22 10.39
N ILE A 26 31.47 -32.92 11.69
CA ILE A 26 30.80 -31.73 12.27
C ILE A 26 31.48 -30.45 11.79
N CYS A 27 32.81 -30.40 11.78
CA CYS A 27 33.56 -29.26 11.28
C CYS A 27 33.37 -29.01 9.78
N GLN A 28 33.25 -30.06 8.95
CA GLN A 28 32.89 -29.90 7.53
C GLN A 28 31.50 -29.34 7.34
N LYS A 29 30.51 -29.83 8.10
CA LYS A 29 29.14 -29.35 8.03
C LYS A 29 28.97 -27.88 8.47
N PHE A 30 29.82 -27.40 9.39
CA PHE A 30 29.87 -26.00 9.77
C PHE A 30 30.59 -25.10 8.75
N ARG A 31 31.54 -25.67 7.98
CA ARG A 31 32.31 -24.93 6.95
C ARG A 31 31.53 -24.76 5.65
N GLU A 32 30.68 -25.71 5.29
CA GLU A 32 29.77 -25.60 4.14
C GLU A 32 28.64 -24.58 4.36
N ARG A 33 28.18 -24.41 5.60
CA ARG A 33 27.12 -23.46 5.94
C ARG A 33 27.52 -21.98 5.87
N LYS A 34 28.83 -21.66 5.83
CA LYS A 34 29.23 -20.24 5.81
C LYS A 34 28.88 -19.52 4.50
N GLY A 35 28.78 -20.23 3.39
CA GLY A 35 28.35 -19.66 2.10
C GLY A 35 26.83 -19.53 2.01
N GLU A 36 26.08 -20.53 2.47
CA GLU A 36 24.61 -20.53 2.45
C GLU A 36 24.02 -19.48 3.38
N THR A 37 24.64 -19.24 4.54
CA THR A 37 24.16 -18.25 5.52
C THR A 37 24.13 -16.81 4.96
N TYR A 38 25.10 -16.44 4.11
CA TYR A 38 25.09 -15.11 3.50
C TYR A 38 23.98 -14.96 2.47
N ILE A 39 23.69 -16.02 1.71
CA ILE A 39 22.59 -16.03 0.74
C ILE A 39 21.25 -15.95 1.46
N ASP A 40 21.05 -16.70 2.54
CA ASP A 40 19.83 -16.67 3.35
C ASP A 40 19.59 -15.29 3.97
N VAL A 41 20.64 -14.66 4.49
CA VAL A 41 20.55 -13.29 5.03
C VAL A 41 20.22 -12.30 3.92
N ALA A 42 20.84 -12.39 2.76
CA ALA A 42 20.57 -11.51 1.63
C ALA A 42 19.12 -11.64 1.13
N ILE A 43 18.63 -12.88 1.02
CA ILE A 43 17.24 -13.15 0.64
C ILE A 43 16.27 -12.60 1.70
N THR A 44 16.55 -12.81 2.99
CA THR A 44 15.71 -12.30 4.09
C THR A 44 15.65 -10.77 4.07
N VAL A 45 16.77 -10.08 3.90
CA VAL A 45 16.82 -8.62 3.80
C VAL A 45 16.02 -8.14 2.58
N MET A 46 16.14 -8.82 1.44
CA MET A 46 15.39 -8.48 0.23
C MET A 46 13.88 -8.64 0.43
N ILE A 47 13.43 -9.71 1.10
CA ILE A 47 12.02 -9.93 1.42
C ILE A 47 11.51 -8.84 2.37
N VAL A 48 12.26 -8.51 3.43
CA VAL A 48 11.89 -7.46 4.38
C VAL A 48 11.79 -6.10 3.69
N ALA A 49 12.76 -5.77 2.83
CA ALA A 49 12.74 -4.53 2.06
C ALA A 49 11.50 -4.46 1.14
N PHE A 50 11.18 -5.56 0.46
CA PHE A 50 9.99 -5.64 -0.39
C PHE A 50 8.69 -5.45 0.40
N VAL A 51 8.56 -6.08 1.56
CA VAL A 51 7.39 -5.94 2.45
C VAL A 51 7.26 -4.49 2.94
N LEU A 52 8.38 -3.83 3.30
CA LEU A 52 8.35 -2.42 3.71
C LEU A 52 7.88 -1.50 2.59
N VAL A 53 8.41 -1.66 1.38
CA VAL A 53 7.97 -0.88 0.21
C VAL A 53 6.48 -1.11 -0.05
N PHE A 54 6.02 -2.35 0.01
CA PHE A 54 4.60 -2.67 -0.16
C PHE A 54 3.73 -2.02 0.92
N ALA A 55 4.14 -2.06 2.18
CA ALA A 55 3.41 -1.44 3.29
C ALA A 55 3.26 0.08 3.11
N VAL A 56 4.34 0.77 2.70
CA VAL A 56 4.29 2.22 2.42
C VAL A 56 3.31 2.54 1.29
N ASN A 57 3.28 1.72 0.22
CA ASN A 57 2.33 1.91 -0.88
C ASN A 57 0.87 1.74 -0.42
N VAL A 58 0.58 0.75 0.41
CA VAL A 58 -0.77 0.55 0.97
C VAL A 58 -1.21 1.73 1.82
N VAL A 59 -0.33 2.26 2.68
CA VAL A 59 -0.63 3.46 3.49
C VAL A 59 -0.91 4.67 2.60
N SER A 60 -0.12 4.87 1.55
CA SER A 60 -0.31 5.96 0.58
C SER A 60 -1.66 5.87 -0.13
N LEU A 61 -2.09 4.66 -0.52
CA LEU A 61 -3.42 4.42 -1.11
C LEU A 61 -4.56 4.80 -0.17
N VAL A 62 -4.45 4.45 1.11
CA VAL A 62 -5.46 4.79 2.13
C VAL A 62 -5.52 6.31 2.32
N ALA A 63 -4.38 6.98 2.42
CA ALA A 63 -4.32 8.43 2.55
C ALA A 63 -4.94 9.15 1.34
N LEU A 64 -4.62 8.70 0.12
CA LEU A 64 -5.22 9.25 -1.10
C LEU A 64 -6.74 9.08 -1.14
N ASN A 65 -7.24 7.91 -0.77
CA ASN A 65 -8.68 7.67 -0.71
C ASN A 65 -9.37 8.61 0.29
N GLN A 66 -8.76 8.86 1.44
CA GLN A 66 -9.28 9.82 2.43
C GLN A 66 -9.23 11.25 1.89
N ASN A 67 -8.17 11.65 1.20
CA ASN A 67 -8.05 12.98 0.60
C ASN A 67 -9.13 13.20 -0.46
N VAL A 68 -9.37 12.24 -1.36
CA VAL A 68 -10.40 12.34 -2.40
C VAL A 68 -11.79 12.42 -1.77
N LYS A 69 -12.06 11.64 -0.72
CA LYS A 69 -13.34 11.70 0.02
C LYS A 69 -13.53 13.06 0.68
N THR A 70 -12.52 13.57 1.37
CA THR A 70 -12.56 14.89 2.02
C THR A 70 -12.74 16.01 1.00
N ALA A 71 -12.11 15.89 -0.18
CA ALA A 71 -12.31 16.84 -1.27
C ALA A 71 -13.76 16.80 -1.79
N ALA A 72 -14.37 15.61 -1.92
CA ALA A 72 -15.77 15.47 -2.31
C ALA A 72 -16.72 16.13 -1.31
N ASP A 73 -16.49 15.91 0.00
CA ASP A 73 -17.27 16.52 1.06
C ASP A 73 -17.14 18.05 1.02
N GLN A 74 -15.93 18.59 0.94
CA GLN A 74 -15.69 20.04 0.88
C GLN A 74 -16.30 20.68 -0.37
N LEU A 75 -16.25 20.01 -1.51
CA LEU A 75 -16.82 20.50 -2.76
C LEU A 75 -18.35 20.51 -2.70
N THR A 76 -18.94 19.47 -2.09
CA THR A 76 -20.39 19.40 -1.86
C THR A 76 -20.86 20.46 -0.89
N ASP A 77 -20.15 20.68 0.21
CA ASP A 77 -20.47 21.71 1.20
C ASP A 77 -20.39 23.12 0.59
N TYR A 78 -19.35 23.37 -0.20
CA TYR A 78 -19.21 24.64 -0.91
C TYR A 78 -20.37 24.87 -1.90
N ALA A 79 -20.72 23.86 -2.68
CA ALA A 79 -21.85 23.91 -3.60
C ALA A 79 -23.18 24.13 -2.86
N ALA A 80 -23.36 23.45 -1.72
CA ALA A 80 -24.55 23.59 -0.87
C ALA A 80 -24.70 25.01 -0.27
N MET A 81 -23.61 25.59 0.20
CA MET A 81 -23.54 26.94 0.76
C MET A 81 -23.80 28.01 -0.30
N ASN A 82 -23.36 27.82 -1.52
CA ASN A 82 -23.51 28.78 -2.61
C ASN A 82 -24.75 28.50 -3.47
N GLY A 83 -25.42 27.37 -3.28
CA GLY A 83 -26.60 26.98 -4.05
C GLY A 83 -26.30 26.81 -5.55
N THR A 84 -25.09 26.38 -5.92
CA THR A 84 -24.67 26.23 -7.32
C THR A 84 -23.70 25.05 -7.49
N VAL A 85 -23.80 24.40 -8.63
CA VAL A 85 -22.84 23.34 -9.03
C VAL A 85 -21.65 23.87 -9.82
N SER A 86 -21.60 25.21 -10.06
CA SER A 86 -20.46 25.86 -10.70
C SER A 86 -19.40 26.19 -9.64
N VAL A 87 -18.42 25.28 -9.49
CA VAL A 87 -17.43 25.30 -8.39
C VAL A 87 -15.99 25.18 -8.91
N ASP A 88 -15.75 25.52 -10.18
CA ASP A 88 -14.48 25.28 -10.88
C ASP A 88 -13.27 25.89 -10.13
N GLU A 89 -13.37 27.15 -9.70
CA GLU A 89 -12.31 27.84 -8.98
C GLU A 89 -12.00 27.17 -7.65
N TYR A 90 -13.02 26.76 -6.92
CA TYR A 90 -12.82 26.06 -5.66
C TYR A 90 -12.27 24.65 -5.84
N ALA A 91 -12.68 23.97 -6.92
CA ALA A 91 -12.14 22.65 -7.27
C ALA A 91 -10.62 22.72 -7.59
N GLU A 92 -10.17 23.75 -8.33
CA GLU A 92 -8.74 23.94 -8.60
C GLU A 92 -7.94 24.19 -7.30
N ASN A 93 -8.46 25.01 -6.39
CA ASN A 93 -7.84 25.23 -5.08
C ASN A 93 -7.74 23.91 -4.25
N LEU A 94 -8.74 23.05 -4.34
CA LEU A 94 -8.70 21.75 -3.67
C LEU A 94 -7.68 20.79 -4.30
N LYS A 95 -7.55 20.79 -5.63
CA LYS A 95 -6.52 20.01 -6.32
C LYS A 95 -5.12 20.40 -5.87
N GLU A 96 -4.85 21.69 -5.78
CA GLU A 96 -3.56 22.21 -5.30
C GLU A 96 -3.33 21.83 -3.82
N LYS A 97 -4.33 22.01 -2.98
CA LYS A 97 -4.27 21.73 -1.54
C LYS A 97 -4.00 20.27 -1.22
N PHE A 98 -4.63 19.34 -1.93
CA PHE A 98 -4.48 17.91 -1.71
C PHE A 98 -3.40 17.25 -2.58
N GLY A 99 -2.87 17.98 -3.57
CA GLY A 99 -1.91 17.45 -4.53
C GLY A 99 -2.48 16.31 -5.39
N VAL A 100 -3.80 16.36 -5.69
CA VAL A 100 -4.53 15.29 -6.37
C VAL A 100 -5.30 15.87 -7.54
N ASP A 101 -4.99 15.43 -8.76
CA ASP A 101 -5.72 15.86 -9.97
C ASP A 101 -6.94 14.97 -10.19
N PHE A 102 -8.07 15.36 -9.61
CA PHE A 102 -9.35 14.67 -9.73
C PHE A 102 -10.29 15.34 -10.75
N THR A 103 -11.16 14.56 -11.33
CA THR A 103 -12.32 15.04 -12.08
C THR A 103 -13.56 14.95 -11.20
N TYR A 104 -14.48 15.89 -11.35
CA TYR A 104 -15.71 15.91 -10.56
C TYR A 104 -16.96 16.04 -11.46
N THR A 105 -18.06 15.53 -10.98
CA THR A 105 -19.38 15.64 -11.63
C THR A 105 -20.46 15.81 -10.58
N PHE A 106 -21.48 16.63 -10.91
CA PHE A 106 -22.69 16.80 -10.09
C PHE A 106 -23.89 16.06 -10.71
N ALA A 107 -23.65 14.89 -11.26
CA ALA A 107 -24.70 14.05 -11.82
C ALA A 107 -25.68 13.60 -10.72
N GLY A 108 -26.95 13.90 -10.88
CA GLY A 108 -28.00 13.62 -9.90
C GLY A 108 -28.47 14.83 -9.11
N SER A 109 -27.76 15.97 -9.15
CA SER A 109 -28.23 17.23 -8.57
C SER A 109 -29.38 17.79 -9.39
N LYS A 110 -30.40 18.29 -8.69
CA LYS A 110 -31.56 18.93 -9.33
C LYS A 110 -31.28 20.41 -9.53
N THR A 111 -30.77 20.78 -10.69
CA THR A 111 -30.55 22.19 -11.07
C THR A 111 -31.82 22.83 -11.59
N MET A 112 -32.07 24.12 -11.26
CA MET A 112 -33.20 24.90 -11.73
C MET A 112 -33.03 25.35 -13.20
N ASP A 113 -31.80 25.61 -13.61
CA ASP A 113 -31.50 26.18 -14.90
C ASP A 113 -30.12 25.73 -15.43
N ALA A 114 -29.80 26.19 -16.63
CA ALA A 114 -28.49 25.90 -17.28
C ALA A 114 -27.32 26.60 -16.56
N SER A 115 -27.56 27.53 -15.64
CA SER A 115 -26.52 28.18 -14.84
C SER A 115 -26.11 27.35 -13.62
N GLY A 116 -26.72 26.18 -13.42
CA GLY A 116 -26.36 25.25 -12.37
C GLY A 116 -26.83 25.65 -10.97
N ARG A 117 -27.84 26.55 -10.89
CA ARG A 117 -28.43 26.95 -9.60
C ARG A 117 -29.29 25.83 -9.04
N VAL A 118 -29.18 25.61 -7.71
CA VAL A 118 -29.94 24.61 -6.96
C VAL A 118 -30.79 25.29 -5.89
N GLN A 119 -32.06 24.98 -5.87
CA GLN A 119 -33.01 25.61 -4.93
C GLN A 119 -32.80 25.08 -3.51
N LEU A 120 -33.19 25.89 -2.53
CA LEU A 120 -33.16 25.53 -1.11
C LEU A 120 -33.84 24.17 -0.85
N GLY A 121 -33.12 23.28 -0.16
CA GLY A 121 -33.59 21.96 0.22
C GLY A 121 -33.49 20.89 -0.87
N GLU A 122 -33.09 21.25 -2.09
CA GLU A 122 -32.77 20.24 -3.13
C GLU A 122 -31.42 19.61 -2.90
N GLU A 123 -31.29 18.33 -3.28
CA GLU A 123 -30.10 17.56 -3.10
C GLU A 123 -29.01 17.90 -4.14
N ILE A 124 -27.80 18.08 -3.67
CA ILE A 124 -26.60 18.25 -4.47
C ILE A 124 -25.76 16.99 -4.26
N VAL A 125 -25.46 16.27 -5.33
CA VAL A 125 -24.63 15.07 -5.31
C VAL A 125 -23.36 15.33 -6.11
N CYS A 126 -22.22 15.29 -5.44
CA CYS A 126 -20.90 15.41 -6.04
C CYS A 126 -20.23 14.05 -6.11
N THR A 127 -19.68 13.68 -7.27
CA THR A 127 -18.87 12.48 -7.44
C THR A 127 -17.52 12.90 -7.97
N LEU A 128 -16.47 12.59 -7.21
CA LEU A 128 -15.09 12.74 -7.62
C LEU A 128 -14.53 11.43 -8.15
N THR A 129 -13.72 11.52 -9.19
CA THR A 129 -12.99 10.40 -9.77
C THR A 129 -11.53 10.77 -9.89
N TYR A 130 -10.65 9.94 -9.35
CA TYR A 130 -9.21 10.06 -9.42
C TYR A 130 -8.60 8.77 -9.97
N ASN A 131 -7.75 8.90 -10.99
CA ASN A 131 -7.04 7.78 -11.58
C ASN A 131 -5.62 7.77 -11.02
N LEU A 132 -5.30 6.72 -10.26
CA LEU A 132 -3.98 6.52 -9.68
C LEU A 132 -3.14 5.65 -10.59
N SER A 133 -2.00 6.19 -11.03
CA SER A 133 -0.91 5.44 -11.62
C SER A 133 -0.01 4.92 -10.49
N ILE A 134 0.06 3.60 -10.32
CA ILE A 134 0.87 2.98 -9.26
C ILE A 134 2.31 2.89 -9.72
N LEU A 135 3.17 3.79 -9.19
CA LEU A 135 4.64 3.71 -9.17
C LEU A 135 5.29 3.04 -10.38
N GLY A 136 5.35 3.73 -11.52
CA GLY A 136 6.24 3.34 -12.63
C GLY A 136 5.96 1.99 -13.29
N PHE A 137 4.87 1.32 -12.93
CA PHE A 137 4.43 0.07 -13.53
C PHE A 137 3.24 0.26 -14.48
N ASP A 138 3.10 1.44 -15.07
CA ASP A 138 1.98 1.81 -15.94
C ASP A 138 1.79 0.86 -17.12
N GLU A 139 2.84 0.18 -17.55
CA GLU A 139 2.76 -0.82 -18.62
C GLU A 139 2.25 -2.19 -18.15
N PHE A 140 2.33 -2.49 -16.84
CA PHE A 140 2.00 -3.82 -16.30
C PHE A 140 0.77 -3.86 -15.40
N VAL A 141 0.34 -2.70 -14.87
CA VAL A 141 -0.78 -2.62 -13.92
C VAL A 141 -1.81 -1.62 -14.43
N GLN A 142 -3.07 -2.05 -14.50
CA GLN A 142 -4.16 -1.14 -14.86
C GLN A 142 -4.29 -0.01 -13.83
N PRO A 143 -4.57 1.23 -14.27
CA PRO A 143 -4.75 2.36 -13.36
C PRO A 143 -5.91 2.06 -12.38
N VAL A 144 -5.64 2.26 -11.09
CA VAL A 144 -6.68 2.13 -10.06
C VAL A 144 -7.50 3.40 -10.03
N THR A 145 -8.79 3.28 -10.29
CA THR A 145 -9.72 4.40 -10.22
C THR A 145 -10.32 4.48 -8.81
N ILE A 146 -10.06 5.57 -8.12
CA ILE A 146 -10.69 5.91 -6.83
C ILE A 146 -11.89 6.80 -7.11
N ARG A 147 -13.06 6.43 -6.58
CA ARG A 147 -14.28 7.23 -6.66
C ARG A 147 -14.77 7.55 -5.25
N ALA A 148 -15.11 8.81 -5.03
CA ALA A 148 -15.78 9.26 -3.83
C ALA A 148 -17.04 10.04 -4.21
N SER A 149 -18.13 9.80 -3.49
CA SER A 149 -19.37 10.54 -3.68
C SER A 149 -19.80 11.14 -2.34
N SER A 150 -20.28 12.37 -2.40
CA SER A 150 -20.83 13.09 -1.25
C SER A 150 -22.13 13.77 -1.67
N SER A 151 -23.08 13.90 -0.72
CA SER A 151 -24.33 14.60 -0.96
C SER A 151 -24.64 15.59 0.15
N GLY A 152 -25.26 16.69 -0.21
CA GLY A 152 -25.68 17.74 0.69
C GLY A 152 -26.98 18.40 0.21
N LEU A 153 -27.57 19.22 1.04
CA LEU A 153 -28.78 20.00 0.67
C LEU A 153 -28.41 21.45 0.43
N SER A 154 -28.92 22.03 -0.65
CA SER A 154 -28.73 23.45 -0.93
C SER A 154 -29.33 24.32 0.19
N GLN A 155 -28.56 25.32 0.63
CA GLN A 155 -28.93 26.24 1.69
C GLN A 155 -29.38 27.61 1.15
N VAL A 156 -29.43 27.77 -0.17
CA VAL A 156 -29.73 29.05 -0.81
C VAL A 156 -31.11 29.05 -1.46
N TYR A 157 -31.87 30.07 -1.16
CA TYR A 157 -33.17 30.34 -1.80
C TYR A 157 -33.00 31.29 -2.99
N TRP A 158 -33.27 30.81 -4.17
CA TRP A 158 -33.29 31.62 -5.38
C TRP A 158 -34.71 32.11 -5.66
N LYS A 159 -34.83 33.43 -5.90
CA LYS A 159 -36.09 34.07 -6.36
C LYS A 159 -36.18 34.07 -7.86
#